data_4e3e49c8bb4736b9834618cbf373895c
#
_entry.id   4e3e49c8bb4736b9834618cbf373895c
#
_cell.length_a   1.000
_cell.length_b   1.000
_cell.length_c   1.000
_cell.angle_alpha   90.00
_cell.angle_beta   90.00
_cell.angle_gamma   90.00
#
_symmetry.space_group_name_H-M   'P 1'
#
loop_
_entity.id
_entity.type
_entity.pdbx_description
1 polymer ?
#
loop_
_entity_poly.entity_id
_entity_poly.type
_entity_poly.pdbx_seq_one_letter_code
_entity_poly.pdbx_strand_id
1 'polypeptide(L)'
;MRKINIIRVGLTVFLLLGLWIAVGVSAHALSADAVWPENSGEIVQTDGKLIVDASHMDLGYIMCCVSAPTNHRLKVRMTYSNGAQLDYDLDNDGDYVVFPLQLGSGNYDFALYENVSGNKYSAEGKATINVELNDPDAAFLVPNQYVDYVQTTNAVIKSDELAAQGDIYKTVCDFMTNEFSYDFVRAQTIPAGTLPEIEGCFEARSGICQDLSAVMVCMLRVQGIPAKLMIGYADRYYHAWTVAVVDGQEVFFDPTAAIGCLNASKYQIERFY
;
A
#
# COMPACT_ATOMS: atom_id res chain seq x y z
N MET A 1 4.38 27.86 89.97
CA MET A 1 4.11 26.63 89.24
C MET A 1 3.22 26.98 88.06
N ARG A 2 3.79 27.11 86.89
CA ARG A 2 3.03 27.40 85.62
C ARG A 2 2.78 26.11 84.87
N LYS A 3 1.51 25.80 84.62
CA LYS A 3 1.07 24.64 83.80
C LYS A 3 1.26 25.00 82.32
N ILE A 4 2.01 24.18 81.61
CA ILE A 4 2.18 24.26 80.16
C ILE A 4 1.07 23.45 79.47
N ASN A 5 0.20 24.13 78.70
CA ASN A 5 -0.80 23.47 77.87
C ASN A 5 -0.15 23.02 76.55
N ILE A 6 -0.17 21.73 76.29
CA ILE A 6 0.25 21.13 75.05
C ILE A 6 -0.94 21.12 74.10
N ILE A 7 -0.90 21.95 73.06
CA ILE A 7 -1.87 21.95 71.95
C ILE A 7 -1.47 20.79 71.02
N ARG A 8 -2.36 19.81 70.93
CA ARG A 8 -2.23 18.74 69.91
C ARG A 8 -2.74 19.30 68.56
N VAL A 9 -1.85 19.50 67.61
CA VAL A 9 -2.13 19.77 66.22
C VAL A 9 -2.42 18.43 65.51
N GLY A 10 -3.68 18.22 65.17
CA GLY A 10 -4.10 17.05 64.38
C GLY A 10 -3.70 17.28 62.94
N LEU A 11 -2.80 16.48 62.45
CA LEU A 11 -2.42 16.44 61.02
C LEU A 11 -3.44 15.58 60.26
N THR A 12 -4.38 16.23 59.55
CA THR A 12 -5.31 15.56 58.68
C THR A 12 -4.61 15.34 57.34
N VAL A 13 -4.19 14.11 57.08
CA VAL A 13 -3.65 13.69 55.76
C VAL A 13 -4.80 13.42 54.84
N PHE A 14 -5.02 14.28 53.86
CA PHE A 14 -5.91 14.04 52.73
C PHE A 14 -5.21 13.12 51.74
N LEU A 15 -5.60 11.85 51.69
CA LEU A 15 -5.25 10.90 50.64
C LEU A 15 -6.08 11.25 49.37
N LEU A 16 -5.50 12.01 48.46
CA LEU A 16 -5.99 12.14 47.10
C LEU A 16 -5.69 10.84 46.35
N LEU A 17 -6.64 9.94 46.28
CA LEU A 17 -6.65 8.83 45.34
C LEU A 17 -6.84 9.39 43.92
N GLY A 18 -5.72 9.66 43.25
CA GLY A 18 -5.73 9.94 41.81
C GLY A 18 -6.15 8.68 41.05
N LEU A 19 -7.38 8.69 40.52
CA LEU A 19 -7.85 7.70 39.58
C LEU A 19 -7.12 7.90 38.25
N TRP A 20 -6.01 7.19 38.04
CA TRP A 20 -5.38 7.08 36.73
C TRP A 20 -6.30 6.22 35.86
N ILE A 21 -7.12 6.84 35.02
CA ILE A 21 -7.73 6.14 33.89
C ILE A 21 -6.60 5.89 32.90
N ALA A 22 -6.01 4.70 32.98
CA ALA A 22 -5.17 4.19 31.92
C ALA A 22 -6.10 4.01 30.71
N VAL A 23 -6.08 4.98 29.78
CA VAL A 23 -6.57 4.76 28.41
C VAL A 23 -5.57 3.74 27.84
N GLY A 24 -5.96 2.49 27.92
CA GLY A 24 -5.27 1.42 27.22
C GLY A 24 -5.42 1.68 25.73
N VAL A 25 -4.39 2.28 25.13
CA VAL A 25 -4.20 2.16 23.69
C VAL A 25 -3.92 0.68 23.49
N SER A 26 -4.92 -0.08 23.08
CA SER A 26 -4.72 -1.44 22.59
C SER A 26 -3.80 -1.30 21.39
N ALA A 27 -2.55 -1.72 21.54
CA ALA A 27 -1.69 -1.95 20.39
C ALA A 27 -2.42 -3.04 19.58
N HIS A 28 -3.06 -2.66 18.48
CA HIS A 28 -3.59 -3.62 17.52
C HIS A 28 -2.38 -4.39 17.00
N ALA A 29 -2.36 -5.70 17.24
CA ALA A 29 -1.35 -6.55 16.62
C ALA A 29 -1.71 -6.62 15.14
N LEU A 30 -0.84 -6.08 14.29
CA LEU A 30 -0.94 -6.22 12.84
C LEU A 30 -1.05 -7.71 12.47
N SER A 31 -1.76 -8.02 11.40
CA SER A 31 -1.86 -9.39 10.91
C SER A 31 -0.47 -9.99 10.75
N ALA A 32 -0.29 -11.23 11.24
CA ALA A 32 0.96 -11.97 11.08
C ALA A 32 1.25 -12.32 9.60
N ASP A 33 0.22 -12.24 8.75
CA ASP A 33 0.30 -12.56 7.32
C ASP A 33 0.63 -11.34 6.45
N ALA A 34 0.68 -10.13 7.04
CA ALA A 34 1.03 -8.91 6.32
C ALA A 34 2.52 -8.89 5.96
N VAL A 35 2.82 -8.59 4.70
CA VAL A 35 4.20 -8.43 4.22
C VAL A 35 4.59 -6.95 4.30
N TRP A 36 5.62 -6.67 5.10
CA TRP A 36 6.20 -5.33 5.23
C TRP A 36 7.56 -5.31 4.55
N PRO A 37 7.68 -4.70 3.36
CA PRO A 37 8.93 -4.74 2.61
C PRO A 37 10.09 -4.08 3.35
N GLU A 38 11.25 -4.73 3.27
CA GLU A 38 12.52 -4.24 3.79
C GLU A 38 13.67 -4.52 2.82
N ASN A 39 14.71 -3.70 2.87
CA ASN A 39 15.94 -3.90 2.15
C ASN A 39 16.99 -4.51 3.09
N SER A 40 17.18 -5.84 3.04
CA SER A 40 18.13 -6.52 3.93
C SER A 40 19.58 -6.47 3.44
N GLY A 41 19.83 -6.17 2.17
CA GLY A 41 21.15 -6.04 1.61
C GLY A 41 21.91 -7.36 1.39
N GLU A 42 21.22 -8.51 1.41
CA GLU A 42 21.84 -9.83 1.22
C GLU A 42 22.14 -10.12 -0.25
N ILE A 43 21.24 -9.72 -1.17
CA ILE A 43 21.37 -9.90 -2.62
C ILE A 43 21.24 -8.54 -3.27
N VAL A 44 22.35 -7.85 -3.48
CA VAL A 44 22.39 -6.49 -4.06
C VAL A 44 23.15 -6.48 -5.36
N GLN A 45 22.57 -5.84 -6.37
CA GLN A 45 23.23 -5.49 -7.63
C GLN A 45 23.31 -3.97 -7.77
N THR A 46 24.46 -3.48 -8.24
CA THR A 46 24.69 -2.05 -8.51
C THR A 46 25.27 -1.88 -9.89
N ASP A 47 24.67 -1.01 -10.69
CA ASP A 47 25.21 -0.58 -11.98
C ASP A 47 24.87 0.90 -12.21
N GLY A 48 25.89 1.71 -12.52
CA GLY A 48 25.74 3.14 -12.63
C GLY A 48 25.18 3.77 -11.36
N LYS A 49 24.01 4.43 -11.48
CA LYS A 49 23.31 5.01 -10.33
C LYS A 49 22.25 4.09 -9.72
N LEU A 50 21.92 2.98 -10.36
CA LEU A 50 20.90 2.04 -9.90
C LEU A 50 21.47 1.10 -8.84
N ILE A 51 20.77 0.96 -7.73
CA ILE A 51 20.95 -0.09 -6.73
C ILE A 51 19.67 -0.91 -6.68
N VAL A 52 19.78 -2.23 -6.80
CA VAL A 52 18.67 -3.19 -6.70
C VAL A 52 18.97 -4.15 -5.57
N ASP A 53 18.11 -4.17 -4.57
CA ASP A 53 18.08 -5.18 -3.51
C ASP A 53 17.03 -6.24 -3.86
N ALA A 54 17.49 -7.44 -4.18
CA ALA A 54 16.67 -8.59 -4.56
C ALA A 54 16.59 -9.63 -3.44
N SER A 55 16.92 -9.27 -2.21
CA SER A 55 17.04 -10.18 -1.06
C SER A 55 15.72 -10.88 -0.74
N HIS A 56 14.59 -10.26 -1.04
CA HIS A 56 13.25 -10.76 -0.76
C HIS A 56 12.41 -11.04 -2.02
N MET A 57 13.09 -11.39 -3.13
CA MET A 57 12.38 -11.70 -4.39
C MET A 57 11.42 -12.89 -4.27
N ASP A 58 11.70 -13.82 -3.37
CA ASP A 58 10.83 -14.98 -3.07
C ASP A 58 9.50 -14.56 -2.41
N LEU A 59 9.46 -13.39 -1.77
CA LEU A 59 8.26 -12.76 -1.21
C LEU A 59 7.51 -11.86 -2.22
N GLY A 60 7.90 -11.90 -3.50
CA GLY A 60 7.21 -11.21 -4.58
C GLY A 60 7.62 -9.77 -4.83
N TYR A 61 8.73 -9.29 -4.26
CA TYR A 61 9.23 -7.94 -4.50
C TYR A 61 10.75 -7.84 -4.54
N ILE A 62 11.21 -6.76 -5.16
CA ILE A 62 12.56 -6.23 -4.98
C ILE A 62 12.46 -4.76 -4.56
N MET A 63 13.56 -4.20 -4.09
CA MET A 63 13.62 -2.76 -3.79
C MET A 63 14.72 -2.10 -4.61
N CYS A 64 14.44 -0.90 -5.12
CA CYS A 64 15.43 -0.10 -5.83
C CYS A 64 15.62 1.25 -5.16
N CYS A 65 16.84 1.76 -5.24
CA CYS A 65 17.14 3.16 -4.94
C CYS A 65 18.18 3.73 -5.90
N VAL A 66 18.36 5.04 -5.87
CA VAL A 66 19.46 5.73 -6.55
C VAL A 66 20.66 5.86 -5.60
N SER A 67 21.87 5.64 -6.10
CA SER A 67 23.11 5.65 -5.29
C SER A 67 23.46 6.99 -4.64
N ALA A 68 22.86 8.07 -5.11
CA ALA A 68 22.97 9.42 -4.54
C ALA A 68 21.73 10.25 -4.90
N PRO A 69 21.20 11.09 -4.00
CA PRO A 69 20.09 11.98 -4.29
C PRO A 69 20.33 12.87 -5.51
N THR A 70 19.26 13.16 -6.25
CA THR A 70 19.26 14.04 -7.42
C THR A 70 18.03 14.95 -7.40
N ASN A 71 18.06 16.07 -8.16
CA ASN A 71 16.90 16.94 -8.34
C ASN A 71 16.05 16.59 -9.56
N HIS A 72 16.41 15.52 -10.27
CA HIS A 72 15.74 15.08 -11.47
C HIS A 72 14.69 13.99 -11.14
N ARG A 73 13.66 13.90 -11.98
CA ARG A 73 12.71 12.77 -11.90
C ARG A 73 13.39 11.49 -12.36
N LEU A 74 13.17 10.43 -11.62
CA LEU A 74 13.70 9.10 -11.90
C LEU A 74 12.56 8.14 -12.25
N LYS A 75 12.87 7.19 -13.12
CA LYS A 75 11.99 6.07 -13.45
C LYS A 75 12.78 4.78 -13.53
N VAL A 76 12.17 3.71 -13.06
CA VAL A 76 12.68 2.36 -13.30
C VAL A 76 11.72 1.65 -14.24
N ARG A 77 12.27 1.16 -15.36
CA ARG A 77 11.56 0.26 -16.26
C ARG A 77 11.90 -1.17 -15.91
N MET A 78 10.89 -1.95 -15.59
CA MET A 78 10.97 -3.39 -15.48
C MET A 78 10.60 -4.00 -16.84
N THR A 79 11.48 -4.81 -17.41
CA THR A 79 11.23 -5.54 -18.65
C THR A 79 11.28 -7.03 -18.33
N TYR A 80 10.19 -7.73 -18.52
CA TYR A 80 10.09 -9.17 -18.31
C TYR A 80 10.54 -9.95 -19.55
N SER A 81 10.91 -11.21 -19.39
CA SER A 81 11.48 -12.07 -20.44
C SER A 81 10.64 -12.21 -21.71
N ASN A 82 9.32 -12.02 -21.62
CA ASN A 82 8.41 -12.01 -22.78
C ASN A 82 8.30 -10.65 -23.49
N GLY A 83 9.04 -9.64 -23.04
CA GLY A 83 9.03 -8.27 -23.55
C GLY A 83 7.98 -7.34 -22.92
N ALA A 84 7.17 -7.82 -21.98
CA ALA A 84 6.26 -6.97 -21.21
C ALA A 84 7.06 -5.93 -20.40
N GLN A 85 6.56 -4.71 -20.36
CA GLN A 85 7.22 -3.59 -19.69
C GLN A 85 6.29 -2.91 -18.69
N LEU A 86 6.84 -2.56 -17.53
CA LEU A 86 6.19 -1.79 -16.49
C LEU A 86 7.12 -0.64 -16.12
N ASP A 87 6.59 0.58 -16.11
CA ASP A 87 7.32 1.77 -15.70
C ASP A 87 6.81 2.23 -14.33
N TYR A 88 7.72 2.40 -13.40
CA TYR A 88 7.50 2.92 -12.06
C TYR A 88 8.32 4.19 -11.86
N ASP A 89 7.80 5.14 -11.10
CA ASP A 89 8.62 6.24 -10.61
C ASP A 89 9.56 5.72 -9.50
N LEU A 90 10.74 6.32 -9.39
CA LEU A 90 11.69 6.07 -8.31
C LEU A 90 11.91 7.38 -7.57
N ASP A 91 11.92 7.32 -6.24
CA ASP A 91 12.24 8.47 -5.42
C ASP A 91 13.68 8.92 -5.66
N ASN A 92 13.91 10.22 -5.61
CA ASN A 92 15.17 10.82 -5.97
C ASN A 92 16.02 11.25 -4.77
N ASP A 93 15.62 10.86 -3.56
CA ASP A 93 16.27 11.14 -2.28
C ASP A 93 17.27 10.07 -1.86
N GLY A 94 17.25 8.90 -2.48
CA GLY A 94 18.10 7.75 -2.19
C GLY A 94 17.42 6.69 -1.32
N ASP A 95 16.18 6.89 -0.94
CA ASP A 95 15.41 5.89 -0.22
C ASP A 95 14.99 4.73 -1.14
N TYR A 96 14.83 3.54 -0.55
CA TYR A 96 14.43 2.37 -1.28
C TYR A 96 12.91 2.34 -1.54
N VAL A 97 12.55 2.09 -2.78
CA VAL A 97 11.16 1.95 -3.26
C VAL A 97 10.88 0.50 -3.63
N VAL A 98 9.68 0.04 -3.34
CA VAL A 98 9.22 -1.35 -3.61
C VAL A 98 8.77 -1.49 -5.06
N PHE A 99 9.23 -2.57 -5.70
CA PHE A 99 8.86 -2.96 -7.05
C PHE A 99 8.28 -4.39 -7.00
N PRO A 100 6.97 -4.56 -7.18
CA PRO A 100 6.34 -5.88 -7.15
C PRO A 100 6.72 -6.71 -8.39
N LEU A 101 6.99 -7.99 -8.19
CA LEU A 101 7.34 -8.94 -9.25
C LEU A 101 6.08 -9.57 -9.88
N GLN A 102 5.14 -8.72 -10.27
CA GLN A 102 3.77 -9.07 -10.67
C GLN A 102 3.64 -9.84 -11.98
N LEU A 103 4.72 -10.02 -12.73
CA LEU A 103 4.73 -10.83 -13.95
C LEU A 103 5.19 -12.28 -13.72
N GLY A 104 5.39 -12.66 -12.44
CA GLY A 104 5.71 -14.03 -12.03
C GLY A 104 7.19 -14.37 -12.04
N SER A 105 7.51 -15.66 -11.90
CA SER A 105 8.88 -16.16 -11.96
C SER A 105 9.48 -16.03 -13.35
N GLY A 106 10.76 -15.62 -13.44
CA GLY A 106 11.47 -15.46 -14.70
C GLY A 106 12.53 -14.35 -14.66
N ASN A 107 13.08 -14.01 -15.82
CA ASN A 107 14.08 -12.96 -15.89
C ASN A 107 13.45 -11.57 -16.01
N TYR A 108 13.91 -10.66 -15.17
CA TYR A 108 13.58 -9.25 -15.19
C TYR A 108 14.83 -8.40 -15.44
N ASP A 109 14.70 -7.44 -16.35
CA ASP A 109 15.64 -6.36 -16.52
C ASP A 109 15.09 -5.10 -15.84
N PHE A 110 15.84 -4.50 -14.93
CA PHE A 110 15.56 -3.22 -14.29
C PHE A 110 16.47 -2.16 -14.87
N ALA A 111 15.91 -1.11 -15.47
CA ALA A 111 16.70 -0.03 -16.06
C ALA A 111 16.28 1.31 -15.43
N LEU A 112 17.26 2.01 -14.84
CA LEU A 112 17.08 3.35 -14.29
C LEU A 112 17.18 4.39 -15.39
N TYR A 113 16.24 5.29 -15.43
CA TYR A 113 16.18 6.45 -16.30
C TYR A 113 16.08 7.74 -15.51
N GLU A 114 16.98 8.69 -15.78
CA GLU A 114 16.96 10.04 -15.22
C GLU A 114 16.45 11.05 -16.23
N ASN A 115 15.55 11.93 -15.80
CA ASN A 115 14.98 12.97 -16.66
C ASN A 115 16.03 14.02 -17.02
N VAL A 116 16.23 14.26 -18.30
CA VAL A 116 17.16 15.28 -18.81
C VAL A 116 16.41 16.59 -19.11
N SER A 117 15.28 16.52 -19.80
CA SER A 117 14.42 17.69 -20.07
C SER A 117 13.06 17.25 -20.63
N GLY A 118 11.96 17.84 -20.17
CA GLY A 118 10.62 17.48 -20.62
C GLY A 118 10.35 15.99 -20.45
N ASN A 119 10.14 15.26 -21.55
CA ASN A 119 9.90 13.81 -21.57
C ASN A 119 11.13 13.02 -22.05
N LYS A 120 12.32 13.62 -22.06
CA LYS A 120 13.56 12.95 -22.44
C LYS A 120 14.27 12.43 -21.20
N TYR A 121 14.72 11.18 -21.28
CA TYR A 121 15.42 10.48 -20.20
C TYR A 121 16.73 9.90 -20.72
N SER A 122 17.76 9.83 -19.87
CA SER A 122 19.00 9.10 -20.08
C SER A 122 19.00 7.82 -19.23
N ALA A 123 19.59 6.76 -19.74
CA ALA A 123 19.78 5.53 -18.97
C ALA A 123 20.99 5.70 -18.03
N GLU A 124 20.81 5.38 -16.75
CA GLU A 124 21.78 5.62 -15.68
C GLU A 124 22.22 4.35 -14.95
N GLY A 125 21.69 3.20 -15.35
CA GLY A 125 22.06 1.89 -14.81
C GLY A 125 21.08 0.80 -15.19
N LYS A 126 21.54 -0.46 -15.14
CA LYS A 126 20.73 -1.64 -15.45
C LYS A 126 21.13 -2.84 -14.58
N ALA A 127 20.15 -3.59 -14.10
CA ALA A 127 20.35 -4.87 -13.43
C ALA A 127 19.45 -5.94 -14.04
N THR A 128 19.91 -7.20 -14.06
CA THR A 128 19.13 -8.35 -14.50
C THR A 128 19.00 -9.32 -13.34
N ILE A 129 17.78 -9.65 -12.95
CA ILE A 129 17.47 -10.54 -11.84
C ILE A 129 16.70 -11.75 -12.39
N ASN A 130 17.16 -12.95 -12.06
CA ASN A 130 16.38 -14.18 -12.26
C ASN A 130 15.54 -14.44 -11.02
N VAL A 131 14.23 -14.35 -11.16
CA VAL A 131 13.25 -14.45 -10.07
C VAL A 131 12.66 -15.84 -10.01
N GLU A 132 12.64 -16.42 -8.81
CA GLU A 132 11.88 -17.62 -8.48
C GLU A 132 10.95 -17.29 -7.32
N LEU A 133 9.65 -17.19 -7.60
CA LEU A 133 8.62 -16.96 -6.58
C LEU A 133 8.20 -18.27 -5.94
N ASN A 134 8.10 -18.30 -4.62
CA ASN A 134 7.52 -19.43 -3.89
C ASN A 134 6.01 -19.53 -4.10
N ASP A 135 5.36 -18.36 -4.23
CA ASP A 135 3.93 -18.22 -4.50
C ASP A 135 3.76 -17.25 -5.68
N PRO A 136 3.05 -17.61 -6.75
CA PRO A 136 2.79 -16.73 -7.89
C PRO A 136 1.99 -15.47 -7.52
N ASP A 137 1.25 -15.49 -6.42
CA ASP A 137 0.44 -14.37 -5.95
C ASP A 137 1.17 -13.50 -4.90
N ALA A 138 2.40 -13.83 -4.51
CA ALA A 138 3.17 -13.10 -3.49
C ALA A 138 3.32 -11.61 -3.81
N ALA A 139 3.51 -11.25 -5.10
CA ALA A 139 3.62 -9.85 -5.52
C ALA A 139 2.35 -9.01 -5.27
N PHE A 140 1.23 -9.66 -5.02
CA PHE A 140 -0.06 -9.02 -4.73
C PHE A 140 -0.39 -8.96 -3.23
N LEU A 141 0.62 -9.19 -2.39
CA LEU A 141 0.58 -9.03 -0.93
C LEU A 141 1.38 -7.81 -0.45
N VAL A 142 2.15 -7.17 -1.34
CA VAL A 142 3.06 -6.08 -0.97
C VAL A 142 2.55 -4.72 -1.40
N PRO A 143 2.89 -3.62 -0.67
CA PRO A 143 2.63 -2.27 -1.13
C PRO A 143 3.43 -1.95 -2.41
N ASN A 144 2.94 -0.99 -3.16
CA ASN A 144 3.64 -0.40 -4.30
C ASN A 144 3.11 1.02 -4.54
N GLN A 145 3.67 1.78 -5.48
CA GLN A 145 3.26 3.17 -5.71
C GLN A 145 1.77 3.38 -6.08
N TYR A 146 1.07 2.34 -6.53
CA TYR A 146 -0.37 2.38 -6.86
C TYR A 146 -1.25 1.91 -5.70
N VAL A 147 -0.67 1.18 -4.77
CA VAL A 147 -1.32 0.72 -3.53
C VAL A 147 -0.33 0.98 -2.40
N ASP A 148 -0.18 2.28 -2.09
CA ASP A 148 0.82 2.75 -1.14
C ASP A 148 0.26 2.77 0.27
N TYR A 149 0.91 2.03 1.19
CA TYR A 149 0.52 1.95 2.59
C TYR A 149 1.69 1.54 3.48
N VAL A 150 1.61 1.95 4.72
CA VAL A 150 2.52 1.58 5.81
C VAL A 150 1.71 1.10 7.02
N GLN A 151 2.38 0.57 8.03
CA GLN A 151 1.73 0.02 9.23
C GLN A 151 0.79 1.01 9.95
N THR A 152 1.04 2.30 9.83
CA THR A 152 0.25 3.35 10.48
C THR A 152 -0.89 3.90 9.62
N THR A 153 -1.06 3.42 8.38
CA THR A 153 -2.16 3.82 7.49
C THR A 153 -3.51 3.44 8.12
N ASN A 154 -4.45 4.38 8.15
CA ASN A 154 -5.76 4.16 8.78
C ASN A 154 -6.56 3.01 8.17
N ALA A 155 -6.42 2.76 6.86
CA ALA A 155 -7.01 1.60 6.18
C ALA A 155 -6.46 0.26 6.71
N VAL A 156 -5.15 0.20 7.03
CA VAL A 156 -4.49 -0.98 7.63
C VAL A 156 -5.08 -1.25 9.01
N ILE A 157 -5.09 -0.23 9.87
CA ILE A 157 -5.63 -0.34 11.24
C ILE A 157 -7.09 -0.81 11.20
N LYS A 158 -7.88 -0.23 10.29
CA LYS A 158 -9.30 -0.61 10.14
C LYS A 158 -9.48 -2.04 9.63
N SER A 159 -8.60 -2.50 8.76
CA SER A 159 -8.63 -3.88 8.27
C SER A 159 -8.46 -4.90 9.41
N ASP A 160 -7.54 -4.66 10.33
CA ASP A 160 -7.36 -5.51 11.52
C ASP A 160 -8.61 -5.53 12.42
N GLU A 161 -9.29 -4.38 12.57
CA GLU A 161 -10.57 -4.33 13.31
C GLU A 161 -11.67 -5.15 12.62
N LEU A 162 -11.71 -5.15 11.29
CA LEU A 162 -12.69 -5.91 10.50
C LEU A 162 -12.41 -7.40 10.53
N ALA A 163 -11.14 -7.80 10.50
CA ALA A 163 -10.72 -9.21 10.58
C ALA A 163 -11.23 -9.89 11.87
N ALA A 164 -11.32 -9.15 12.97
CA ALA A 164 -11.88 -9.65 14.22
C ALA A 164 -13.39 -9.94 14.16
N GLN A 165 -14.09 -9.52 13.09
CA GLN A 165 -15.54 -9.66 12.96
C GLN A 165 -15.98 -10.92 12.18
N GLY A 166 -15.04 -11.62 11.53
CA GLY A 166 -15.31 -12.86 10.78
C GLY A 166 -14.64 -12.91 9.41
N ASP A 167 -15.40 -13.32 8.39
CA ASP A 167 -14.89 -13.39 7.01
C ASP A 167 -14.41 -12.02 6.54
N ILE A 168 -13.09 -11.87 6.47
CA ILE A 168 -12.44 -10.57 6.20
C ILE A 168 -12.76 -10.06 4.79
N TYR A 169 -12.80 -10.93 3.77
CA TYR A 169 -13.15 -10.50 2.43
C TYR A 169 -14.56 -9.90 2.39
N LYS A 170 -15.52 -10.62 2.98
CA LYS A 170 -16.90 -10.14 3.07
C LYS A 170 -17.03 -8.85 3.88
N THR A 171 -16.38 -8.76 5.04
CA THR A 171 -16.46 -7.56 5.89
C THR A 171 -15.83 -6.34 5.23
N VAL A 172 -14.74 -6.50 4.47
CA VAL A 172 -14.15 -5.41 3.67
C VAL A 172 -15.10 -4.99 2.54
N CYS A 173 -15.70 -5.93 1.79
CA CYS A 173 -16.70 -5.61 0.76
C CYS A 173 -17.88 -4.83 1.33
N ASP A 174 -18.43 -5.28 2.46
CA ASP A 174 -19.55 -4.62 3.14
C ASP A 174 -19.13 -3.22 3.63
N PHE A 175 -17.95 -3.08 4.19
CA PHE A 175 -17.40 -1.80 4.65
C PHE A 175 -17.22 -0.81 3.50
N MET A 176 -16.62 -1.23 2.39
CA MET A 176 -16.45 -0.38 1.19
C MET A 176 -17.81 0.07 0.64
N THR A 177 -18.81 -0.83 0.62
CA THR A 177 -20.13 -0.54 0.08
C THR A 177 -20.93 0.43 0.94
N ASN A 178 -20.82 0.32 2.27
CA ASN A 178 -21.68 1.06 3.20
C ASN A 178 -21.08 2.37 3.68
N GLU A 179 -19.74 2.49 3.72
CA GLU A 179 -19.06 3.62 4.37
C GLU A 179 -18.44 4.60 3.35
N PHE A 180 -18.34 4.22 2.07
CA PHE A 180 -17.70 5.07 1.07
C PHE A 180 -18.70 5.65 0.07
N SER A 181 -18.30 6.77 -0.52
CA SER A 181 -19.02 7.46 -1.59
C SER A 181 -18.08 7.80 -2.76
N TYR A 182 -18.67 8.07 -3.93
CA TYR A 182 -17.88 8.45 -5.10
C TYR A 182 -17.69 9.97 -5.19
N ASP A 183 -16.46 10.43 -5.37
CA ASP A 183 -16.13 11.84 -5.56
C ASP A 183 -16.24 12.24 -7.04
N PHE A 184 -17.42 12.69 -7.44
CA PHE A 184 -17.68 13.16 -8.81
C PHE A 184 -16.90 14.43 -9.16
N VAL A 185 -16.55 15.27 -8.19
CA VAL A 185 -15.77 16.50 -8.41
C VAL A 185 -14.33 16.15 -8.73
N ARG A 186 -13.72 15.31 -7.88
CA ARG A 186 -12.36 14.81 -8.09
C ARG A 186 -12.25 14.05 -9.42
N ALA A 187 -13.23 13.22 -9.78
CA ALA A 187 -13.23 12.47 -11.02
C ALA A 187 -13.15 13.36 -12.28
N GLN A 188 -13.64 14.60 -12.21
CA GLN A 188 -13.61 15.55 -13.33
C GLN A 188 -12.38 16.46 -13.32
N THR A 189 -11.68 16.57 -12.21
CA THR A 189 -10.61 17.56 -12.01
C THR A 189 -9.23 16.97 -11.82
N ILE A 190 -9.15 15.66 -11.53
CA ILE A 190 -7.88 14.99 -11.26
C ILE A 190 -6.97 15.00 -12.52
N PRO A 191 -5.70 15.39 -12.40
CA PRO A 191 -4.75 15.31 -13.49
C PRO A 191 -4.51 13.86 -13.95
N ALA A 192 -4.30 13.67 -15.25
CA ALA A 192 -3.91 12.36 -15.77
C ALA A 192 -2.58 11.91 -15.18
N GLY A 193 -2.49 10.64 -14.78
CA GLY A 193 -1.30 10.04 -14.17
C GLY A 193 -1.15 10.29 -12.67
N THR A 194 -2.16 10.90 -12.01
CA THR A 194 -2.20 10.97 -10.55
C THR A 194 -2.36 9.57 -9.97
N LEU A 195 -1.51 9.24 -9.00
CA LEU A 195 -1.58 7.97 -8.27
C LEU A 195 -2.77 7.96 -7.30
N PRO A 196 -3.27 6.77 -6.90
CA PRO A 196 -4.29 6.65 -5.87
C PRO A 196 -3.84 7.23 -4.52
N GLU A 197 -4.77 7.80 -3.78
CA GLU A 197 -4.55 8.32 -2.43
C GLU A 197 -5.34 7.51 -1.40
N ILE A 198 -4.70 6.50 -0.79
CA ILE A 198 -5.37 5.59 0.16
C ILE A 198 -5.79 6.35 1.41
N GLU A 199 -4.86 7.07 2.06
CA GLU A 199 -5.12 7.73 3.34
C GLU A 199 -6.18 8.84 3.20
N GLY A 200 -6.04 9.73 2.22
CA GLY A 200 -7.01 10.80 1.98
C GLY A 200 -8.40 10.29 1.61
N CYS A 201 -8.49 9.25 0.78
CA CYS A 201 -9.75 8.57 0.45
C CYS A 201 -10.38 7.92 1.68
N PHE A 202 -9.57 7.24 2.50
CA PHE A 202 -10.02 6.57 3.70
C PHE A 202 -10.55 7.55 4.74
N GLU A 203 -9.85 8.63 5.02
CA GLU A 203 -10.28 9.67 5.97
C GLU A 203 -11.56 10.37 5.51
N ALA A 204 -11.64 10.74 4.23
CA ALA A 204 -12.80 11.40 3.65
C ALA A 204 -14.01 10.48 3.46
N ARG A 205 -13.84 9.14 3.51
CA ARG A 205 -14.84 8.14 3.08
C ARG A 205 -15.37 8.44 1.68
N SER A 206 -14.50 9.00 0.83
CA SER A 206 -14.86 9.42 -0.52
C SER A 206 -13.64 9.42 -1.42
N GLY A 207 -13.80 8.93 -2.65
CA GLY A 207 -12.74 8.88 -3.65
C GLY A 207 -13.25 8.51 -5.03
N ILE A 208 -12.37 8.47 -6.00
CA ILE A 208 -12.67 7.97 -7.34
C ILE A 208 -12.38 6.47 -7.44
N CYS A 209 -12.67 5.86 -8.59
CA CYS A 209 -12.52 4.41 -8.77
C CYS A 209 -11.15 3.86 -8.37
N GLN A 210 -10.06 4.56 -8.72
CA GLN A 210 -8.71 4.11 -8.37
C GLN A 210 -8.43 4.22 -6.86
N ASP A 211 -8.90 5.29 -6.19
CA ASP A 211 -8.71 5.50 -4.76
C ASP A 211 -9.47 4.44 -3.96
N LEU A 212 -10.76 4.23 -4.29
CA LEU A 212 -11.63 3.22 -3.66
C LEU A 212 -11.07 1.80 -3.82
N SER A 213 -10.61 1.46 -5.04
CA SER A 213 -10.03 0.13 -5.30
C SER A 213 -8.70 -0.05 -4.60
N ALA A 214 -7.85 0.99 -4.52
CA ALA A 214 -6.57 0.93 -3.80
C ALA A 214 -6.78 0.77 -2.28
N VAL A 215 -7.76 1.46 -1.68
CA VAL A 215 -8.14 1.25 -0.27
C VAL A 215 -8.54 -0.20 -0.03
N MET A 216 -9.41 -0.77 -0.87
CA MET A 216 -9.82 -2.16 -0.75
C MET A 216 -8.65 -3.13 -0.88
N VAL A 217 -7.81 -2.95 -1.90
CA VAL A 217 -6.61 -3.78 -2.12
C VAL A 217 -5.67 -3.71 -0.92
N CYS A 218 -5.41 -2.52 -0.39
CA CYS A 218 -4.62 -2.34 0.84
C CYS A 218 -5.19 -3.18 1.98
N MET A 219 -6.50 -3.03 2.26
CA MET A 219 -7.17 -3.73 3.37
C MET A 219 -7.12 -5.26 3.24
N LEU A 220 -7.16 -5.79 2.02
CA LEU A 220 -7.06 -7.23 1.78
C LEU A 220 -5.62 -7.73 1.89
N ARG A 221 -4.64 -7.03 1.29
CA ARG A 221 -3.23 -7.43 1.32
C ARG A 221 -2.68 -7.56 2.73
N VAL A 222 -3.00 -6.63 3.61
CA VAL A 222 -2.53 -6.66 5.01
C VAL A 222 -3.15 -7.79 5.83
N GLN A 223 -4.16 -8.47 5.31
CA GLN A 223 -4.75 -9.67 5.91
C GLN A 223 -4.33 -10.96 5.19
N GLY A 224 -3.27 -10.91 4.38
CA GLY A 224 -2.75 -12.07 3.66
C GLY A 224 -3.62 -12.51 2.48
N ILE A 225 -4.55 -11.69 2.02
CA ILE A 225 -5.36 -11.98 0.82
C ILE A 225 -4.70 -11.29 -0.38
N PRO A 226 -4.12 -12.03 -1.33
CA PRO A 226 -3.56 -11.44 -2.53
C PRO A 226 -4.63 -10.67 -3.29
N ALA A 227 -4.35 -9.40 -3.59
CA ALA A 227 -5.33 -8.54 -4.25
C ALA A 227 -4.67 -7.62 -5.26
N LYS A 228 -5.32 -7.44 -6.40
CA LYS A 228 -4.86 -6.68 -7.57
C LYS A 228 -5.71 -5.44 -7.75
N LEU A 229 -5.07 -4.29 -7.91
CA LEU A 229 -5.69 -3.09 -8.44
C LEU A 229 -5.71 -3.22 -9.96
N MET A 230 -6.88 -3.44 -10.53
CA MET A 230 -7.08 -3.57 -11.96
C MET A 230 -7.38 -2.21 -12.58
N ILE A 231 -6.79 -1.93 -13.74
CA ILE A 231 -7.03 -0.69 -14.50
C ILE A 231 -7.33 -1.07 -15.96
N GLY A 232 -8.34 -0.42 -16.54
CA GLY A 232 -8.76 -0.67 -17.92
C GLY A 232 -10.07 0.02 -18.25
N TYR A 233 -10.98 -0.69 -18.92
CA TYR A 233 -12.27 -0.14 -19.31
C TYR A 233 -13.43 -0.94 -18.72
N ALA A 234 -14.37 -0.23 -18.10
CA ALA A 234 -15.69 -0.73 -17.76
C ALA A 234 -16.68 -0.19 -18.80
N ASP A 235 -17.12 -1.04 -19.74
CA ASP A 235 -17.76 -0.67 -21.01
C ASP A 235 -16.90 0.35 -21.79
N ARG A 236 -17.27 1.65 -21.77
CA ARG A 236 -16.54 2.74 -22.43
C ARG A 236 -15.76 3.65 -21.49
N TYR A 237 -15.88 3.44 -20.17
CA TYR A 237 -15.27 4.31 -19.17
C TYR A 237 -13.91 3.75 -18.73
N TYR A 238 -12.88 4.59 -18.74
CA TYR A 238 -11.61 4.26 -18.13
C TYR A 238 -11.81 4.14 -16.64
N HIS A 239 -11.41 3.00 -16.07
CA HIS A 239 -11.89 2.58 -14.77
C HIS A 239 -10.88 1.74 -14.01
N ALA A 240 -11.06 1.64 -12.68
CA ALA A 240 -10.31 0.78 -11.80
C ALA A 240 -11.24 -0.05 -10.92
N TRP A 241 -10.84 -1.30 -10.65
CA TRP A 241 -11.57 -2.26 -9.80
C TRP A 241 -10.60 -3.21 -9.11
N THR A 242 -11.11 -4.09 -8.28
CA THR A 242 -10.32 -5.05 -7.50
C THR A 242 -10.57 -6.48 -7.97
N VAL A 243 -9.48 -7.27 -8.00
CA VAL A 243 -9.55 -8.74 -8.08
C VAL A 243 -8.73 -9.30 -6.93
N ALA A 244 -9.33 -10.13 -6.09
CA ALA A 244 -8.69 -10.78 -4.95
C ALA A 244 -8.62 -12.30 -5.15
N VAL A 245 -7.65 -12.97 -4.54
CA VAL A 245 -7.57 -14.43 -4.51
C VAL A 245 -8.12 -14.92 -3.17
N VAL A 246 -9.33 -15.47 -3.20
CA VAL A 246 -10.02 -15.99 -2.02
C VAL A 246 -10.23 -17.48 -2.20
N ASP A 247 -9.77 -18.30 -1.24
CA ASP A 247 -9.82 -19.76 -1.33
C ASP A 247 -9.23 -20.33 -2.64
N GLY A 248 -8.15 -19.68 -3.14
CA GLY A 248 -7.46 -20.07 -4.38
C GLY A 248 -8.22 -19.73 -5.67
N GLN A 249 -9.23 -18.88 -5.60
CA GLN A 249 -10.01 -18.42 -6.76
C GLN A 249 -9.98 -16.89 -6.88
N GLU A 250 -9.83 -16.40 -8.11
CA GLU A 250 -9.97 -14.96 -8.37
C GLU A 250 -11.43 -14.53 -8.20
N VAL A 251 -11.65 -13.56 -7.32
CA VAL A 251 -12.95 -12.96 -7.04
C VAL A 251 -12.92 -11.49 -7.44
N PHE A 252 -13.84 -11.12 -8.31
CA PHE A 252 -14.01 -9.76 -8.79
C PHE A 252 -14.84 -8.92 -7.80
N PHE A 253 -14.42 -7.67 -7.57
CA PHE A 253 -15.23 -6.68 -6.86
C PHE A 253 -14.95 -5.26 -7.40
N ASP A 254 -15.99 -4.54 -7.73
CA ASP A 254 -15.91 -3.13 -8.13
C ASP A 254 -16.55 -2.25 -7.05
N PRO A 255 -15.75 -1.54 -6.23
CA PRO A 255 -16.27 -0.66 -5.19
C PRO A 255 -17.22 0.42 -5.75
N THR A 256 -16.91 0.97 -6.95
CA THR A 256 -17.72 2.01 -7.59
C THR A 256 -19.09 1.49 -8.02
N ALA A 257 -19.15 0.27 -8.52
CA ALA A 257 -20.41 -0.40 -8.84
C ALA A 257 -21.19 -0.77 -7.59
N ALA A 258 -20.52 -1.26 -6.55
CA ALA A 258 -21.14 -1.66 -5.28
C ALA A 258 -21.87 -0.50 -4.59
N ILE A 259 -21.31 0.72 -4.63
CA ILE A 259 -21.96 1.93 -4.11
C ILE A 259 -22.98 2.56 -5.09
N GLY A 260 -23.30 1.87 -6.20
CA GLY A 260 -24.32 2.28 -7.16
C GLY A 260 -23.95 3.40 -8.13
N CYS A 261 -22.66 3.76 -8.25
CA CYS A 261 -22.21 4.84 -9.12
C CYS A 261 -21.81 4.37 -10.53
N LEU A 262 -21.70 3.07 -10.76
CA LEU A 262 -21.40 2.47 -12.05
C LEU A 262 -22.29 1.24 -12.29
N ASN A 263 -22.77 1.09 -13.53
CA ASN A 263 -23.43 -0.12 -13.99
C ASN A 263 -22.80 -0.51 -15.33
N ALA A 264 -21.76 -1.35 -15.28
CA ALA A 264 -21.02 -1.83 -16.43
C ALA A 264 -21.29 -3.32 -16.66
N SER A 265 -21.37 -3.71 -17.94
CA SER A 265 -21.61 -5.10 -18.34
C SER A 265 -20.33 -5.83 -18.76
N LYS A 266 -19.28 -5.09 -19.11
CA LYS A 266 -18.00 -5.63 -19.59
C LYS A 266 -16.83 -4.91 -18.98
N TYR A 267 -15.81 -5.69 -18.59
CA TYR A 267 -14.54 -5.17 -18.11
C TYR A 267 -13.42 -5.66 -19.02
N GLN A 268 -12.55 -4.74 -19.40
CA GLN A 268 -11.38 -5.02 -20.25
C GLN A 268 -10.15 -4.51 -19.55
N ILE A 269 -9.24 -5.43 -19.20
CA ILE A 269 -8.01 -5.13 -18.45
C ILE A 269 -6.96 -4.56 -19.41
N GLU A 270 -6.31 -3.46 -19.02
CA GLU A 270 -5.11 -2.94 -19.66
C GLU A 270 -3.86 -3.26 -18.82
N ARG A 271 -3.96 -3.13 -17.49
CA ARG A 271 -2.86 -3.34 -16.55
C ARG A 271 -3.38 -3.61 -15.16
N PHE A 272 -2.49 -4.10 -14.30
CA PHE A 272 -2.79 -4.39 -12.90
C PHE A 272 -1.54 -4.17 -12.03
N TYR A 273 -1.78 -3.93 -10.75
CA TYR A 273 -0.76 -3.63 -9.75
C TYR A 273 -1.00 -4.38 -8.46
#